data_c2c94a3666a068d704682ff542dc4008
#
_entry.id   c2c94a3666a068d704682ff542dc4008
#
_cell.length_a   1.000
_cell.length_b   1.000
_cell.length_c   1.000
_cell.angle_alpha   90.00
_cell.angle_beta   90.00
_cell.angle_gamma   90.00
#
_symmetry.space_group_name_H-M   'P 1'
#
loop_
_entity.id
_entity.type
_entity.pdbx_description
1 polymer ?
#
loop_
_entity_poly.entity_id
_entity_poly.type
_entity_poly.pdbx_seq_one_letter_code
_entity_poly.pdbx_strand_id
1 'polypeptide(L)'
;MNLEMVTITVSNLEESERFYKDILELKEMQRIDTPEGIHIIFLKDEESGVIELLQYPKEFKELEKTNESNVAIVFNVNDFDESVRKLEEKNVNIINGPMEKYIFIHDPNGIKIGVRQRN
;
A
#
# COMPACT_ATOMS: atom_id res chain seq x y z
N MET A 1 -21.68 9.91 6.79
CA MET A 1 -20.87 9.22 5.76
C MET A 1 -19.46 9.02 6.30
N ASN A 2 -18.93 7.81 6.22
CA ASN A 2 -17.60 7.48 6.75
C ASN A 2 -16.78 6.76 5.68
N LEU A 3 -15.49 7.04 5.64
CA LEU A 3 -14.59 6.28 4.77
C LEU A 3 -14.34 4.91 5.43
N GLU A 4 -14.74 3.83 4.76
CA GLU A 4 -14.57 2.49 5.29
C GLU A 4 -13.19 1.93 5.00
N MET A 5 -12.76 2.01 3.75
CA MET A 5 -11.48 1.44 3.32
C MET A 5 -11.05 2.01 1.98
N VAL A 6 -9.81 1.76 1.62
CA VAL A 6 -9.30 1.98 0.26
C VAL A 6 -9.10 0.60 -0.37
N THR A 7 -9.67 0.39 -1.55
CA THR A 7 -9.51 -0.85 -2.30
C THR A 7 -8.53 -0.62 -3.44
N ILE A 8 -7.54 -1.49 -3.54
CA ILE A 8 -6.56 -1.46 -4.62
C ILE A 8 -6.71 -2.77 -5.40
N THR A 9 -7.06 -2.65 -6.68
CA THR A 9 -7.09 -3.80 -7.58
C THR A 9 -5.65 -4.04 -8.04
N VAL A 10 -5.17 -5.25 -7.84
CA VAL A 10 -3.77 -5.59 -8.08
C VAL A 10 -3.64 -6.66 -9.15
N SER A 11 -2.51 -6.64 -9.88
CA SER A 11 -2.22 -7.66 -10.91
C SER A 11 -1.54 -8.90 -10.32
N ASN A 12 -0.82 -8.74 -9.21
CA ASN A 12 -0.12 -9.83 -8.52
C ASN A 12 -0.31 -9.65 -7.03
N LEU A 13 -1.26 -10.40 -6.46
CA LEU A 13 -1.63 -10.27 -5.05
C LEU A 13 -0.47 -10.58 -4.11
N GLU A 14 0.31 -11.62 -4.41
CA GLU A 14 1.43 -12.02 -3.56
C GLU A 14 2.49 -10.92 -3.46
N GLU A 15 2.83 -10.30 -4.59
CA GLU A 15 3.78 -9.18 -4.63
C GLU A 15 3.27 -7.98 -3.84
N SER A 16 1.99 -7.64 -4.02
CA SER A 16 1.37 -6.53 -3.31
C SER A 16 1.25 -6.82 -1.82
N GLU A 17 0.88 -8.04 -1.47
CA GLU A 17 0.80 -8.48 -0.08
C GLU A 17 2.14 -8.29 0.63
N ARG A 18 3.24 -8.71 0.00
CA ARG A 18 4.57 -8.53 0.58
C ARG A 18 4.91 -7.06 0.81
N PHE A 19 4.57 -6.20 -0.17
CA PHE A 19 4.82 -4.78 -0.03
C PHE A 19 4.08 -4.19 1.18
N TYR A 20 2.77 -4.42 1.26
CA TYR A 20 1.97 -3.81 2.32
C TYR A 20 2.24 -4.40 3.71
N LYS A 21 2.60 -5.67 3.79
CA LYS A 21 2.95 -6.31 5.07
C LYS A 21 4.40 -6.03 5.49
N ASP A 22 5.36 -6.21 4.57
CA ASP A 22 6.77 -6.17 4.94
C ASP A 22 7.36 -4.75 4.88
N ILE A 23 6.90 -3.93 3.92
CA ILE A 23 7.40 -2.57 3.77
C ILE A 23 6.59 -1.60 4.64
N LEU A 24 5.26 -1.65 4.56
CA LEU A 24 4.38 -0.74 5.30
C LEU A 24 3.95 -1.29 6.67
N GLU A 25 4.28 -2.53 6.97
CA GLU A 25 4.02 -3.18 8.26
C GLU A 25 2.53 -3.25 8.63
N LEU A 26 1.65 -3.36 7.63
CA LEU A 26 0.23 -3.59 7.87
C LEU A 26 -0.01 -5.04 8.29
N LYS A 27 -1.10 -5.25 9.02
CA LYS A 27 -1.47 -6.58 9.54
C LYS A 27 -2.69 -7.13 8.81
N GLU A 28 -2.66 -8.41 8.50
CA GLU A 28 -3.80 -9.07 7.87
C GLU A 28 -4.95 -9.18 8.85
N MET A 29 -6.15 -8.74 8.40
CA MET A 29 -7.39 -8.91 9.15
C MET A 29 -8.16 -10.14 8.68
N GLN A 30 -8.25 -10.31 7.35
CA GLN A 30 -9.08 -11.33 6.74
C GLN A 30 -8.60 -11.61 5.33
N ARG A 31 -8.81 -12.85 4.89
CA ARG A 31 -8.49 -13.30 3.53
C ARG A 31 -9.69 -14.05 2.99
N ILE A 32 -10.07 -13.74 1.75
CA ILE A 32 -11.19 -14.39 1.08
C ILE A 32 -10.74 -14.86 -0.29
N ASP A 33 -10.99 -16.14 -0.58
CA ASP A 33 -10.77 -16.71 -1.91
C ASP A 33 -12.12 -17.23 -2.39
N THR A 34 -12.64 -16.67 -3.48
CA THR A 34 -13.95 -17.05 -3.99
C THR A 34 -13.82 -18.22 -4.98
N PRO A 35 -14.91 -19.01 -5.17
CA PRO A 35 -14.90 -20.08 -6.18
C PRO A 35 -14.65 -19.56 -7.60
N GLU A 36 -15.00 -18.30 -7.88
CA GLU A 36 -14.82 -17.65 -9.18
C GLU A 36 -13.37 -17.25 -9.42
N GLY A 37 -12.49 -17.36 -8.42
CA GLY A 37 -11.08 -17.04 -8.56
C GLY A 37 -10.73 -15.59 -8.20
N ILE A 38 -11.58 -14.93 -7.44
CA ILE A 38 -11.28 -13.60 -6.89
C ILE A 38 -10.57 -13.79 -5.56
N HIS A 39 -9.43 -13.14 -5.37
CA HIS A 39 -8.64 -13.24 -4.15
C HIS A 39 -8.58 -11.88 -3.48
N ILE A 40 -8.90 -11.83 -2.19
CA ILE A 40 -9.01 -10.59 -1.44
C ILE A 40 -8.23 -10.72 -0.13
N ILE A 41 -7.48 -9.68 0.21
CA ILE A 41 -6.82 -9.57 1.52
C ILE A 41 -7.18 -8.23 2.10
N PHE A 42 -7.67 -8.22 3.34
CA PHE A 42 -7.92 -7.01 4.11
C PHE A 42 -6.76 -6.80 5.08
N LEU A 43 -6.15 -5.64 5.00
CA LEU A 43 -5.01 -5.25 5.83
C LEU A 43 -5.39 -4.05 6.68
N LYS A 44 -4.88 -3.98 7.89
CA LYS A 44 -5.15 -2.86 8.80
C LYS A 44 -3.85 -2.22 9.26
N ASP A 45 -3.94 -0.92 9.56
CA ASP A 45 -2.87 -0.20 10.23
C ASP A 45 -3.02 -0.33 11.76
N GLU A 46 -2.28 0.49 12.51
CA GLU A 46 -2.31 0.44 13.98
C GLU A 46 -3.57 1.05 14.59
N GLU A 47 -4.36 1.77 13.82
CA GLU A 47 -5.56 2.43 14.31
C GLU A 47 -6.81 1.88 13.62
N SER A 48 -7.36 2.62 12.68
CA SER A 48 -8.61 2.23 12.01
C SER A 48 -8.53 2.17 10.49
N GLY A 49 -7.34 2.42 9.94
CA GLY A 49 -7.15 2.41 8.49
C GLY A 49 -7.17 0.99 7.94
N VAL A 50 -7.91 0.78 6.86
CA VAL A 50 -8.02 -0.51 6.20
C VAL A 50 -7.72 -0.37 4.72
N ILE A 51 -6.89 -1.26 4.20
CA ILE A 51 -6.62 -1.40 2.77
C ILE A 51 -7.05 -2.79 2.35
N GLU A 52 -7.87 -2.85 1.29
CA GLU A 52 -8.27 -4.10 0.66
C GLU A 52 -7.44 -4.28 -0.61
N LEU A 53 -6.78 -5.42 -0.74
CA LEU A 53 -6.09 -5.81 -1.98
C LEU A 53 -6.97 -6.84 -2.68
N LEU A 54 -7.29 -6.59 -3.95
CA LEU A 54 -8.24 -7.39 -4.71
C LEU A 54 -7.62 -7.80 -6.04
N GLN A 55 -7.52 -9.11 -6.25
CA GLN A 55 -7.06 -9.66 -7.52
C GLN A 55 -8.18 -10.42 -8.21
N TYR A 56 -8.49 -10.02 -9.45
CA TYR A 56 -9.44 -10.72 -10.30
C TYR A 56 -8.77 -11.90 -11.02
N PRO A 57 -9.56 -12.88 -11.50
CA PRO A 57 -9.02 -13.97 -12.31
C PRO A 57 -8.28 -13.49 -13.57
N LYS A 58 -7.34 -14.30 -14.06
CA LYS A 58 -6.49 -13.94 -15.21
C LYS A 58 -7.25 -13.69 -16.51
N GLU A 59 -8.44 -14.24 -16.66
CA GLU A 59 -9.28 -13.99 -17.84
C GLU A 59 -9.83 -12.57 -17.90
N PHE A 60 -9.75 -11.82 -16.82
CA PHE A 60 -10.06 -10.39 -16.84
C PHE A 60 -8.84 -9.63 -17.33
N LYS A 61 -9.09 -8.48 -17.95
CA LYS A 61 -8.02 -7.63 -18.47
C LYS A 61 -7.05 -7.27 -17.35
N GLU A 62 -5.75 -7.50 -17.58
CA GLU A 62 -4.74 -7.10 -16.63
C GLU A 62 -4.70 -5.57 -16.49
N LEU A 63 -4.50 -5.13 -15.26
CA LEU A 63 -4.33 -3.71 -14.98
C LEU A 63 -2.92 -3.29 -15.34
N GLU A 64 -2.81 -2.19 -16.05
CA GLU A 64 -1.52 -1.60 -16.33
C GLU A 64 -0.97 -0.91 -15.09
N LYS A 65 0.31 -1.14 -14.79
CA LYS A 65 0.99 -0.41 -13.72
C LYS A 65 1.14 1.04 -14.17
N THR A 66 0.92 1.96 -13.25
CA THR A 66 1.09 3.38 -13.51
C THR A 66 2.30 3.92 -12.75
N ASN A 67 3.06 4.81 -13.38
CA ASN A 67 4.16 5.53 -12.73
C ASN A 67 3.69 6.86 -12.15
N GLU A 68 2.47 7.26 -12.49
CA GLU A 68 1.87 8.50 -12.03
C GLU A 68 0.46 8.22 -11.52
N SER A 69 0.14 8.77 -10.38
CA SER A 69 -1.19 8.64 -9.79
C SER A 69 -1.66 10.01 -9.32
N ASN A 70 -2.94 10.31 -9.56
CA ASN A 70 -3.57 11.51 -9.04
C ASN A 70 -3.93 11.36 -7.56
N VAL A 71 -3.84 10.14 -7.03
CA VAL A 71 -4.18 9.84 -5.65
C VAL A 71 -2.94 9.29 -4.96
N ALA A 72 -2.70 9.75 -3.75
CA ALA A 72 -1.68 9.18 -2.89
C ALA A 72 -2.34 8.68 -1.61
N ILE A 73 -1.84 7.56 -1.10
CA ILE A 73 -2.23 7.07 0.22
C ILE A 73 -1.13 7.50 1.17
N VAL A 74 -1.47 8.32 2.14
CA VAL A 74 -0.47 8.93 3.02
C VAL A 74 -0.58 8.31 4.41
N PHE A 75 0.55 7.79 4.88
CA PHE A 75 0.70 7.28 6.25
C PHE A 75 1.49 8.29 7.07
N ASN A 76 1.12 8.46 8.32
CA ASN A 76 1.96 9.20 9.25
C ASN A 76 2.68 8.24 10.18
N VAL A 77 3.85 8.64 10.64
CA VAL A 77 4.68 7.83 11.53
C VAL A 77 5.16 8.68 12.70
N ASN A 78 5.40 8.05 13.83
CA ASN A 78 5.86 8.74 15.04
C ASN A 78 7.33 9.12 14.96
N ASP A 79 8.14 8.30 14.31
CA ASP A 79 9.58 8.53 14.15
C ASP A 79 9.94 8.43 12.67
N PHE A 80 9.93 9.58 11.99
CA PHE A 80 10.16 9.66 10.56
C PHE A 80 11.56 9.16 10.17
N ASP A 81 12.59 9.58 10.89
CA ASP A 81 13.96 9.23 10.54
C ASP A 81 14.18 7.70 10.64
N GLU A 82 13.62 7.07 11.66
CA GLU A 82 13.66 5.63 11.81
C GLU A 82 12.90 4.90 10.70
N SER A 83 11.74 5.44 10.33
CA SER A 83 10.94 4.87 9.24
C SER A 83 11.68 4.94 7.91
N VAL A 84 12.34 6.07 7.62
CA VAL A 84 13.16 6.20 6.41
C VAL A 84 14.33 5.23 6.43
N ARG A 85 14.99 5.08 7.58
CA ARG A 85 16.09 4.13 7.72
C ARG A 85 15.66 2.70 7.40
N LYS A 86 14.49 2.28 7.89
CA LYS A 86 13.93 0.96 7.59
C LYS A 86 13.64 0.77 6.11
N LEU A 87 13.10 1.80 5.47
CA LEU A 87 12.83 1.74 4.02
C LEU A 87 14.12 1.64 3.22
N GLU A 88 15.14 2.37 3.61
CA GLU A 88 16.47 2.31 2.96
C GLU A 88 17.09 0.92 3.12
N GLU A 89 16.97 0.31 4.29
CA GLU A 89 17.46 -1.05 4.54
C GLU A 89 16.76 -2.09 3.63
N LYS A 90 15.52 -1.84 3.28
CA LYS A 90 14.73 -2.73 2.41
C LYS A 90 14.91 -2.39 0.93
N ASN A 91 15.81 -1.49 0.60
CA ASN A 91 16.13 -1.06 -0.76
C ASN A 91 14.93 -0.45 -1.50
N VAL A 92 14.07 0.24 -0.78
CA VAL A 92 12.93 0.94 -1.37
C VAL A 92 13.40 2.25 -1.99
N ASN A 93 12.94 2.55 -3.20
CA ASN A 93 13.25 3.81 -3.86
C ASN A 93 12.44 4.93 -3.21
N ILE A 94 13.13 5.91 -2.64
CA ILE A 94 12.53 7.02 -1.90
C ILE A 94 12.62 8.30 -2.71
N ILE A 95 11.50 9.02 -2.79
CA ILE A 95 11.39 10.31 -3.47
C ILE A 95 11.06 11.35 -2.41
N ASN A 96 11.81 12.46 -2.40
CA ASN A 96 11.53 13.54 -1.46
C ASN A 96 10.16 14.17 -1.73
N GLY A 97 9.45 14.41 -0.65
CA GLY A 97 8.15 15.08 -0.73
C GLY A 97 8.28 16.60 -0.80
N PRO A 98 7.14 17.30 -0.86
CA PRO A 98 7.11 18.76 -1.04
C PRO A 98 7.55 19.56 0.18
N MET A 99 7.71 18.89 1.32
CA MET A 99 8.12 19.55 2.57
C MET A 99 9.01 18.64 3.40
N GLU A 100 9.59 19.17 4.45
CA GLU A 100 10.44 18.39 5.35
C GLU A 100 9.67 17.23 6.00
N LYS A 101 10.36 16.13 6.24
CA LYS A 101 9.83 14.93 6.88
C LYS A 101 8.59 14.39 6.18
N TYR A 102 8.67 14.39 4.85
CA TYR A 102 7.65 13.86 3.97
C TYR A 102 8.32 13.24 2.75
N ILE A 103 8.10 11.97 2.52
CA ILE A 103 8.65 11.24 1.37
C ILE A 103 7.54 10.49 0.65
N PHE A 104 7.85 10.08 -0.59
CA PHE A 104 6.98 9.19 -1.36
C PHE A 104 7.73 7.93 -1.77
N ILE A 105 7.01 6.84 -1.82
CA ILE A 105 7.45 5.58 -2.43
C ILE A 105 6.30 5.10 -3.33
N HIS A 106 6.56 4.09 -4.14
CA HIS A 106 5.51 3.49 -4.99
C HIS A 106 5.29 2.04 -4.59
N ASP A 107 4.03 1.62 -4.59
CA ASP A 107 3.71 0.22 -4.41
C ASP A 107 3.98 -0.55 -5.71
N PRO A 108 3.86 -1.90 -5.73
CA PRO A 108 4.11 -2.67 -6.95
C PRO A 108 3.21 -2.35 -8.14
N ASN A 109 2.07 -1.69 -7.90
CA ASN A 109 1.12 -1.31 -8.97
C ASN A 109 1.29 0.14 -9.43
N GLY A 110 2.27 0.85 -8.88
CA GLY A 110 2.50 2.26 -9.19
C GLY A 110 1.68 3.23 -8.36
N ILE A 111 1.01 2.75 -7.32
CA ILE A 111 0.26 3.61 -6.41
C ILE A 111 1.25 4.41 -5.56
N LYS A 112 1.03 5.71 -5.48
CA LYS A 112 1.87 6.63 -4.72
C LYS A 112 1.55 6.52 -3.23
N ILE A 113 2.56 6.22 -2.45
CA ILE A 113 2.46 6.09 -0.99
C ILE A 113 3.28 7.22 -0.36
N GLY A 114 2.62 8.04 0.44
CA GLY A 114 3.31 9.07 1.21
C GLY A 114 3.59 8.61 2.62
N VAL A 115 4.73 8.99 3.16
CA VAL A 115 5.09 8.74 4.56
C VAL A 115 5.57 10.08 5.15
N ARG A 116 4.94 10.50 6.24
CA ARG A 116 5.26 11.78 6.85
C ARG A 116 5.25 11.68 8.36
N GLN A 117 5.95 12.64 9.00
CA GLN A 117 5.97 12.74 10.45
C GLN A 117 4.57 13.07 10.98
N ARG A 118 4.15 12.35 12.03
CA ARG A 118 2.91 12.67 12.74
C ARG A 118 3.11 14.00 13.49
N ASN A 119 2.09 14.81 13.42
CA ASN A 119 2.09 16.09 14.15
C ASN A 119 1.84 15.90 15.64
#